data_6cdfc88b49121e6bafc0f99ce89c4760
#
_entry.id   6cdfc88b49121e6bafc0f99ce89c4760
#
_cell.length_a   1.000
_cell.length_b   1.000
_cell.length_c   1.000
_cell.angle_alpha   90.00
_cell.angle_beta   90.00
_cell.angle_gamma   90.00
#
_symmetry.space_group_name_H-M   'P 1'
#
loop_
_entity.id
_entity.type
_entity.pdbx_description
1 polymer ?
#
loop_
_entity_poly.entity_id
_entity_poly.type
_entity_poly.pdbx_seq_one_letter_code
_entity_poly.pdbx_strand_id
1 'polypeptide(L)'
;MSVQPVPEGRGVLRTALARAGTFLLEAADAPDAARAAPAEPRPVVLVVGLSPGCGTTTVSRALAAVLAGRDPSGAAIVCGSASASPLALATAPARRLARSLEPVAGTAARTAGRLCVVAGDDAPGLARASRYVAPLVLDAGSRAPEPAELAIAGTVVLAAAGDAEPSLVEVVSSSFGRSGPEPIMVVSRAAEPERWADRAVLLLSDSRAGASLALGGREPPGELGREIAALADLCAAP
;
A
#
# COMPACT_ATOMS: atom_id res chain seq x y z
N MET A 1 41.26 -29.65 29.14
CA MET A 1 39.81 -29.48 29.17
C MET A 1 39.40 -29.07 27.75
N SER A 2 38.85 -30.04 27.00
CA SER A 2 38.40 -29.78 25.60
C SER A 2 36.95 -29.34 25.62
N VAL A 3 36.67 -28.14 25.12
CA VAL A 3 35.32 -27.62 24.91
C VAL A 3 34.78 -28.23 23.61
N GLN A 4 33.77 -29.10 23.71
CA GLN A 4 33.07 -29.59 22.53
C GLN A 4 32.19 -28.47 21.91
N PRO A 5 32.14 -28.33 20.58
CA PRO A 5 31.25 -27.39 19.94
C PRO A 5 29.80 -27.89 20.05
N VAL A 6 28.91 -26.97 20.44
CA VAL A 6 27.45 -27.19 20.47
C VAL A 6 26.94 -27.33 19.01
N PRO A 7 26.13 -28.36 18.69
CA PRO A 7 25.72 -28.61 17.33
C PRO A 7 24.77 -27.50 16.75
N GLU A 8 25.05 -27.10 15.52
CA GLU A 8 24.32 -26.08 14.74
C GLU A 8 22.88 -26.49 14.31
N GLY A 9 22.18 -27.25 15.16
CA GLY A 9 20.85 -27.78 14.83
C GLY A 9 19.73 -26.75 14.62
N ARG A 10 19.89 -25.53 15.14
CA ARG A 10 18.84 -24.49 15.06
C ARG A 10 18.70 -23.87 13.66
N GLY A 11 19.77 -23.78 12.88
CA GLY A 11 19.74 -23.27 11.51
C GLY A 11 19.04 -24.19 10.54
N VAL A 12 19.29 -25.49 10.65
CA VAL A 12 18.68 -26.51 9.77
C VAL A 12 17.18 -26.63 10.00
N LEU A 13 16.72 -26.57 11.25
CA LEU A 13 15.28 -26.62 11.59
C LEU A 13 14.51 -25.39 11.05
N ARG A 14 15.08 -24.18 11.15
CA ARG A 14 14.49 -22.97 10.58
C ARG A 14 14.40 -23.04 9.06
N THR A 15 15.42 -23.54 8.39
CA THR A 15 15.44 -23.71 6.93
C THR A 15 14.46 -24.79 6.48
N ALA A 16 14.35 -25.90 7.22
CA ALA A 16 13.39 -26.96 6.93
C ALA A 16 11.94 -26.49 7.12
N LEU A 17 11.65 -25.77 8.22
CA LEU A 17 10.32 -25.19 8.47
C LEU A 17 9.94 -24.13 7.44
N ALA A 18 10.89 -23.29 7.02
CA ALA A 18 10.66 -22.31 5.95
C ALA A 18 10.36 -23.00 4.61
N ARG A 19 11.10 -24.06 4.25
CA ARG A 19 10.85 -24.84 3.02
C ARG A 19 9.54 -25.63 3.09
N ALA A 20 9.20 -26.24 4.22
CA ALA A 20 7.92 -26.91 4.41
C ALA A 20 6.74 -25.94 4.34
N GLY A 21 6.86 -24.77 4.93
CA GLY A 21 5.87 -23.69 4.81
C GLY A 21 5.68 -23.23 3.36
N THR A 22 6.77 -23.07 2.62
CA THR A 22 6.73 -22.72 1.19
C THR A 22 6.05 -23.81 0.36
N PHE A 23 6.39 -25.08 0.60
CA PHE A 23 5.82 -26.22 -0.11
C PHE A 23 4.31 -26.38 0.16
N LEU A 24 3.88 -26.23 1.42
CA LEU A 24 2.45 -26.31 1.78
C LEU A 24 1.63 -25.14 1.21
N LEU A 25 2.23 -23.95 1.09
CA LEU A 25 1.60 -22.79 0.45
C LEU A 25 1.54 -22.93 -1.08
N GLU A 26 2.53 -23.55 -1.70
CA GLU A 26 2.53 -23.83 -3.16
C GLU A 26 1.54 -24.93 -3.55
N ALA A 27 1.32 -25.94 -2.72
CA ALA A 27 0.34 -26.99 -2.97
C ALA A 27 -1.13 -26.50 -2.92
N ALA A 28 -1.38 -25.37 -2.25
CA ALA A 28 -2.70 -24.73 -2.22
C ALA A 28 -3.01 -23.87 -3.47
N ASP A 29 -2.03 -23.69 -4.35
CA ASP A 29 -2.10 -22.82 -5.53
C ASP A 29 -2.45 -23.57 -6.83
N ALA A 30 -3.24 -24.67 -6.77
CA ALA A 30 -3.78 -25.28 -7.98
C ALA A 30 -4.61 -24.22 -8.75
N PRO A 31 -4.38 -24.03 -10.06
CA PRO A 31 -5.09 -23.02 -10.82
C PRO A 31 -6.55 -23.44 -10.98
N ASP A 32 -7.42 -22.78 -10.24
CA ASP A 32 -8.85 -22.79 -10.53
C ASP A 32 -9.04 -21.93 -11.80
N ALA A 33 -8.89 -22.58 -12.96
CA ALA A 33 -9.14 -21.99 -14.27
C ALA A 33 -10.64 -21.90 -14.51
N ALA A 34 -11.38 -21.34 -13.55
CA ALA A 34 -12.74 -20.89 -13.76
C ALA A 34 -12.69 -19.70 -14.72
N ARG A 35 -13.36 -19.86 -15.86
CA ARG A 35 -13.60 -18.85 -16.90
C ARG A 35 -14.13 -17.58 -16.25
N ALA A 36 -13.25 -16.66 -15.88
CA ALA A 36 -13.62 -15.41 -15.23
C ALA A 36 -14.46 -14.56 -16.20
N ALA A 37 -15.59 -14.07 -15.72
CA ALA A 37 -16.26 -12.92 -16.28
C ALA A 37 -15.23 -11.80 -16.54
N PRO A 38 -15.43 -10.89 -17.52
CA PRO A 38 -14.51 -9.81 -17.76
C PRO A 38 -14.21 -9.11 -16.43
N ALA A 39 -12.96 -9.17 -16.00
CA ALA A 39 -12.56 -8.67 -14.70
C ALA A 39 -12.85 -7.16 -14.67
N GLU A 40 -13.56 -6.69 -13.66
CA GLU A 40 -13.73 -5.25 -13.45
C GLU A 40 -12.37 -4.59 -13.21
N PRO A 41 -12.17 -3.39 -13.72
CA PRO A 41 -10.92 -2.65 -13.49
C PRO A 41 -10.73 -2.40 -12.00
N ARG A 42 -9.55 -2.72 -11.51
CA ARG A 42 -9.18 -2.52 -10.11
C ARG A 42 -8.82 -1.06 -9.85
N PRO A 43 -9.05 -0.52 -8.65
CA PRO A 43 -8.76 0.86 -8.34
C PRO A 43 -7.28 1.18 -8.46
N VAL A 44 -6.99 2.35 -9.02
CA VAL A 44 -5.67 2.98 -9.00
C VAL A 44 -5.79 4.23 -8.13
N VAL A 45 -5.11 4.25 -7.01
CA VAL A 45 -5.17 5.34 -6.02
C VAL A 45 -3.82 6.04 -5.98
N LEU A 46 -3.83 7.35 -6.20
CA LEU A 46 -2.66 8.22 -6.05
C LEU A 46 -2.68 8.90 -4.69
N VAL A 47 -1.65 8.72 -3.89
CA VAL A 47 -1.50 9.36 -2.58
C VAL A 47 -0.40 10.41 -2.66
N VAL A 48 -0.74 11.65 -2.33
CA VAL A 48 0.14 12.82 -2.39
C VAL A 48 0.22 13.48 -1.03
N GLY A 49 1.41 13.73 -0.54
CA GLY A 49 1.63 14.46 0.70
C GLY A 49 1.77 15.96 0.47
N LEU A 50 1.12 16.76 1.28
CA LEU A 50 1.20 18.23 1.17
C LEU A 50 2.51 18.79 1.73
N SER A 51 3.20 18.01 2.58
CA SER A 51 4.51 18.37 3.14
C SER A 51 5.33 17.13 3.48
N PRO A 52 6.66 17.24 3.55
CA PRO A 52 7.49 16.17 4.08
C PRO A 52 7.06 15.78 5.50
N GLY A 53 7.01 14.49 5.79
CA GLY A 53 6.65 13.98 7.11
C GLY A 53 5.15 13.95 7.45
N CYS A 54 4.25 14.33 6.54
CA CYS A 54 2.80 14.23 6.74
C CYS A 54 2.26 12.79 6.78
N GLY A 55 3.11 11.79 6.63
CA GLY A 55 2.73 10.38 6.75
C GLY A 55 2.29 9.73 5.44
N THR A 56 2.53 10.34 4.27
CA THR A 56 2.12 9.83 2.95
C THR A 56 2.44 8.36 2.76
N THR A 57 3.69 7.94 2.98
CA THR A 57 4.10 6.55 2.83
C THR A 57 3.40 5.61 3.80
N THR A 58 3.12 6.07 5.03
CA THR A 58 2.35 5.27 6.00
C THR A 58 0.92 5.08 5.54
N VAL A 59 0.27 6.15 5.08
CA VAL A 59 -1.11 6.11 4.52
C VAL A 59 -1.15 5.21 3.30
N SER A 60 -0.24 5.39 2.34
CA SER A 60 -0.14 4.59 1.13
C SER A 60 0.02 3.10 1.43
N ARG A 61 0.92 2.75 2.36
CA ARG A 61 1.18 1.36 2.76
C ARG A 61 0.00 0.76 3.52
N ALA A 62 -0.62 1.52 4.43
CA ALA A 62 -1.78 1.08 5.17
C ALA A 62 -2.98 0.83 4.24
N LEU A 63 -3.25 1.77 3.33
CA LEU A 63 -4.30 1.64 2.32
C LEU A 63 -4.06 0.43 1.42
N ALA A 64 -2.85 0.28 0.88
CA ALA A 64 -2.50 -0.88 0.06
C ALA A 64 -2.66 -2.21 0.84
N ALA A 65 -2.31 -2.25 2.14
CA ALA A 65 -2.48 -3.44 2.97
C ALA A 65 -3.97 -3.81 3.16
N VAL A 66 -4.83 -2.82 3.38
CA VAL A 66 -6.29 -3.04 3.48
C VAL A 66 -6.86 -3.50 2.14
N LEU A 67 -6.50 -2.84 1.03
CA LEU A 67 -6.92 -3.27 -0.31
C LEU A 67 -6.45 -4.70 -0.62
N ALA A 68 -5.22 -5.06 -0.23
CA ALA A 68 -4.71 -6.42 -0.38
C ALA A 68 -5.44 -7.44 0.49
N GLY A 69 -6.00 -7.02 1.63
CA GLY A 69 -6.87 -7.85 2.47
C GLY A 69 -8.19 -8.21 1.78
N ARG A 70 -8.71 -7.27 0.99
CA ARG A 70 -10.01 -7.36 0.29
C ARG A 70 -9.90 -8.04 -1.08
N ASP A 71 -8.76 -7.95 -1.74
CA ASP A 71 -8.55 -8.55 -3.07
C ASP A 71 -7.77 -9.86 -2.97
N PRO A 72 -8.26 -10.95 -3.57
CA PRO A 72 -7.59 -12.26 -3.54
C PRO A 72 -6.22 -12.24 -4.23
N SER A 73 -5.99 -11.29 -5.15
CA SER A 73 -4.70 -11.12 -5.84
C SER A 73 -3.66 -10.34 -5.02
N GLY A 74 -4.06 -9.78 -3.86
CA GLY A 74 -3.24 -8.84 -3.11
C GLY A 74 -3.36 -7.42 -3.65
N ALA A 75 -2.38 -6.57 -3.40
CA ALA A 75 -2.30 -5.23 -3.98
C ALA A 75 -0.85 -4.85 -4.32
N ALA A 76 -0.69 -3.99 -5.31
CA ALA A 76 0.61 -3.41 -5.64
C ALA A 76 0.71 -1.99 -5.06
N ILE A 77 1.93 -1.60 -4.67
CA ILE A 77 2.25 -0.22 -4.32
C ILE A 77 3.54 0.20 -5.02
N VAL A 78 3.51 1.35 -5.67
CA VAL A 78 4.68 2.01 -6.24
C VAL A 78 5.13 3.11 -5.29
N CYS A 79 6.41 3.11 -4.93
CA CYS A 79 6.97 4.13 -4.06
C CYS A 79 8.45 4.35 -4.36
N GLY A 80 8.97 5.54 -4.03
CA GLY A 80 10.36 5.91 -4.28
C GLY A 80 11.40 5.05 -3.52
N SER A 81 10.96 4.29 -2.51
CA SER A 81 11.80 3.36 -1.77
C SER A 81 11.08 2.03 -1.55
N ALA A 82 11.56 0.98 -2.19
CA ALA A 82 11.07 -0.39 -2.03
C ALA A 82 11.57 -1.07 -0.74
N SER A 83 11.77 -0.34 0.35
CA SER A 83 12.13 -0.95 1.63
C SER A 83 10.98 -1.84 2.12
N ALA A 84 11.07 -3.12 1.84
CA ALA A 84 10.20 -4.11 2.44
C ALA A 84 10.70 -4.44 3.85
N SER A 85 9.79 -4.54 4.82
CA SER A 85 10.17 -5.02 6.15
C SER A 85 10.66 -6.47 6.04
N PRO A 86 11.87 -6.79 6.50
CA PRO A 86 12.39 -8.16 6.43
C PRO A 86 11.62 -9.14 7.33
N LEU A 87 10.71 -8.66 8.15
CA LEU A 87 9.94 -9.46 9.12
C LEU A 87 8.60 -9.97 8.55
N ALA A 88 8.13 -9.44 7.43
CA ALA A 88 6.88 -9.88 6.83
C ALA A 88 7.13 -10.99 5.80
N LEU A 89 6.65 -12.21 6.09
CA LEU A 89 6.64 -13.30 5.11
C LEU A 89 5.68 -12.96 3.97
N ALA A 90 6.16 -13.07 2.75
CA ALA A 90 5.34 -12.87 1.57
C ALA A 90 4.27 -13.95 1.46
N THR A 91 3.04 -13.55 1.17
CA THR A 91 1.94 -14.48 0.85
C THR A 91 2.05 -14.99 -0.60
N ALA A 92 1.36 -16.08 -0.91
CA ALA A 92 1.31 -16.61 -2.27
C ALA A 92 0.70 -15.59 -3.27
N PRO A 93 -0.40 -14.87 -2.96
CA PRO A 93 -0.90 -13.80 -3.83
C PRO A 93 0.13 -12.73 -4.14
N ALA A 94 0.84 -12.21 -3.13
CA ALA A 94 1.86 -11.18 -3.33
C ALA A 94 3.01 -11.66 -4.24
N ARG A 95 3.43 -12.92 -4.10
CA ARG A 95 4.46 -13.51 -4.97
C ARG A 95 3.97 -13.70 -6.41
N ARG A 96 2.71 -14.13 -6.61
CA ARG A 96 2.11 -14.22 -7.96
C ARG A 96 2.02 -12.85 -8.60
N LEU A 97 1.53 -11.85 -7.86
CA LEU A 97 1.43 -10.48 -8.35
C LEU A 97 2.80 -9.92 -8.73
N ALA A 98 3.83 -10.11 -7.90
CA ALA A 98 5.19 -9.67 -8.20
C ALA A 98 5.70 -10.30 -9.51
N ARG A 99 5.47 -11.59 -9.74
CA ARG A 99 5.82 -12.25 -11.00
C ARG A 99 5.04 -11.72 -12.21
N SER A 100 3.75 -11.42 -12.04
CA SER A 100 2.93 -10.85 -13.12
C SER A 100 3.35 -9.42 -13.50
N LEU A 101 3.89 -8.65 -12.56
CA LEU A 101 4.36 -7.28 -12.77
C LEU A 101 5.85 -7.22 -13.18
N GLU A 102 6.59 -8.32 -13.06
CA GLU A 102 8.04 -8.39 -13.40
C GLU A 102 8.38 -7.86 -14.79
N PRO A 103 7.59 -8.12 -15.86
CA PRO A 103 7.88 -7.58 -17.19
C PRO A 103 7.91 -6.05 -17.26
N VAL A 104 7.20 -5.35 -16.35
CA VAL A 104 7.15 -3.89 -16.27
C VAL A 104 8.03 -3.36 -15.13
N ALA A 105 7.98 -4.01 -13.96
CA ALA A 105 8.70 -3.60 -12.77
C ALA A 105 10.17 -4.07 -12.74
N GLY A 106 10.51 -5.07 -13.55
CA GLY A 106 11.83 -5.71 -13.50
C GLY A 106 12.15 -6.26 -12.11
N THR A 107 13.42 -6.20 -11.71
CA THR A 107 13.89 -6.67 -10.40
C THR A 107 13.55 -5.72 -9.23
N ALA A 108 12.88 -4.60 -9.50
CA ALA A 108 12.48 -3.63 -8.49
C ALA A 108 11.28 -4.07 -7.64
N ALA A 109 10.55 -5.12 -8.08
CA ALA A 109 9.43 -5.66 -7.33
C ALA A 109 9.92 -6.46 -6.10
N ARG A 110 9.38 -6.12 -4.94
CA ARG A 110 9.59 -6.86 -3.68
C ARG A 110 8.25 -7.20 -3.06
N THR A 111 8.24 -8.14 -2.13
CA THR A 111 7.02 -8.56 -1.45
C THR A 111 7.10 -8.32 0.05
N ALA A 112 6.02 -7.81 0.63
CA ALA A 112 5.88 -7.60 2.06
C ALA A 112 4.44 -8.00 2.47
N GLY A 113 4.29 -9.09 3.23
CA GLY A 113 2.96 -9.60 3.55
C GLY A 113 2.15 -9.90 2.29
N ARG A 114 1.01 -9.24 2.13
CA ARG A 114 0.13 -9.35 0.94
C ARG A 114 0.45 -8.32 -0.16
N LEU A 115 1.44 -7.47 0.05
CA LEU A 115 1.80 -6.40 -0.88
C LEU A 115 2.89 -6.84 -1.86
N CYS A 116 2.74 -6.41 -3.11
CA CYS A 116 3.82 -6.26 -4.07
C CYS A 116 4.31 -4.80 -4.03
N VAL A 117 5.53 -4.59 -3.58
CA VAL A 117 6.14 -3.26 -3.46
C VAL A 117 7.10 -3.06 -4.61
N VAL A 118 6.86 -2.05 -5.42
CA VAL A 118 7.67 -1.73 -6.59
C VAL A 118 8.38 -0.39 -6.36
N ALA A 119 9.70 -0.37 -6.52
CA ALA A 119 10.44 0.87 -6.65
C ALA A 119 10.58 1.18 -8.13
N GLY A 120 10.18 2.35 -8.55
CA GLY A 120 10.33 2.73 -9.97
C GLY A 120 9.50 3.95 -10.33
N ASP A 121 9.83 4.46 -11.52
CA ASP A 121 9.26 5.70 -12.05
C ASP A 121 8.21 5.45 -13.16
N ASP A 122 7.99 4.20 -13.61
CA ASP A 122 6.97 3.88 -14.62
C ASP A 122 5.61 3.54 -13.97
N ALA A 123 5.05 4.50 -13.24
CA ALA A 123 3.71 4.38 -12.68
C ALA A 123 2.62 4.13 -13.75
N PRO A 124 2.63 4.79 -14.93
CA PRO A 124 1.68 4.50 -16.01
C PRO A 124 1.75 3.07 -16.56
N GLY A 125 2.94 2.52 -16.74
CA GLY A 125 3.13 1.14 -17.19
C GLY A 125 2.60 0.14 -16.17
N LEU A 126 2.93 0.35 -14.89
CA LEU A 126 2.46 -0.48 -13.79
C LEU A 126 0.94 -0.40 -13.61
N ALA A 127 0.33 0.78 -13.76
CA ALA A 127 -1.11 0.94 -13.69
C ALA A 127 -1.83 0.17 -14.81
N ARG A 128 -1.31 0.20 -16.02
CA ARG A 128 -1.85 -0.60 -17.14
C ARG A 128 -1.72 -2.10 -16.86
N ALA A 129 -0.56 -2.54 -16.36
CA ALA A 129 -0.30 -3.95 -16.07
C ALA A 129 -1.15 -4.48 -14.91
N SER A 130 -1.40 -3.66 -13.87
CA SER A 130 -2.19 -4.06 -12.70
C SER A 130 -3.70 -3.92 -12.86
N ARG A 131 -4.18 -3.13 -13.84
CA ARG A 131 -5.58 -2.68 -13.98
C ARG A 131 -6.64 -3.77 -13.80
N TYR A 132 -6.39 -4.98 -14.27
CA TYR A 132 -7.31 -6.11 -14.18
C TYR A 132 -6.81 -7.23 -13.29
N VAL A 133 -5.67 -7.00 -12.63
CA VAL A 133 -5.00 -8.04 -11.83
C VAL A 133 -5.15 -7.75 -10.34
N ALA A 134 -4.85 -6.52 -9.91
CA ALA A 134 -4.87 -6.14 -8.50
C ALA A 134 -5.00 -4.62 -8.32
N PRO A 135 -5.51 -4.14 -7.18
CA PRO A 135 -5.45 -2.73 -6.80
C PRO A 135 -4.03 -2.19 -6.81
N LEU A 136 -3.88 -0.93 -7.21
CA LEU A 136 -2.59 -0.22 -7.24
C LEU A 136 -2.66 1.04 -6.41
N VAL A 137 -1.68 1.25 -5.55
CA VAL A 137 -1.46 2.51 -4.84
C VAL A 137 -0.17 3.16 -5.34
N LEU A 138 -0.22 4.42 -5.72
CA LEU A 138 0.93 5.23 -6.13
C LEU A 138 1.29 6.18 -4.98
N ASP A 139 2.45 5.97 -4.35
CA ASP A 139 2.98 6.85 -3.30
C ASP A 139 3.86 7.93 -3.94
N ALA A 140 3.30 9.10 -4.19
CA ALA A 140 4.03 10.25 -4.72
C ALA A 140 4.92 10.95 -3.68
N GLY A 141 4.87 10.53 -2.41
CA GLY A 141 5.53 11.27 -1.34
C GLY A 141 5.00 12.70 -1.25
N SER A 142 5.89 13.67 -1.05
CA SER A 142 5.53 15.10 -1.02
C SER A 142 5.92 15.85 -2.30
N ARG A 143 6.20 15.14 -3.38
CA ARG A 143 6.42 15.77 -4.69
C ARG A 143 5.09 16.09 -5.39
N ALA A 144 5.08 17.05 -6.26
CA ALA A 144 3.97 17.25 -7.16
C ALA A 144 3.80 16.00 -8.05
N PRO A 145 2.58 15.48 -8.22
CA PRO A 145 2.34 14.35 -9.08
C PRO A 145 2.51 14.76 -10.56
N GLU A 146 2.94 13.82 -11.37
CA GLU A 146 3.05 14.02 -12.80
C GLU A 146 1.66 13.98 -13.47
N PRO A 147 1.45 14.72 -14.58
CA PRO A 147 0.19 14.68 -15.31
C PRO A 147 -0.23 13.26 -15.72
N ALA A 148 0.73 12.39 -16.03
CA ALA A 148 0.48 11.00 -16.37
C ALA A 148 -0.03 10.19 -15.17
N GLU A 149 0.43 10.46 -13.96
CA GLU A 149 -0.05 9.82 -12.72
C GLU A 149 -1.49 10.26 -12.42
N LEU A 150 -1.79 11.54 -12.55
CA LEU A 150 -3.14 12.08 -12.39
C LEU A 150 -4.12 11.49 -13.41
N ALA A 151 -3.67 11.31 -14.65
CA ALA A 151 -4.52 10.78 -15.73
C ALA A 151 -4.89 9.29 -15.55
N ILE A 152 -4.08 8.52 -14.83
CA ILE A 152 -4.35 7.09 -14.60
C ILE A 152 -5.03 6.82 -13.24
N ALA A 153 -4.94 7.77 -12.30
CA ALA A 153 -5.55 7.64 -10.99
C ALA A 153 -7.07 7.75 -11.08
N GLY A 154 -7.79 6.75 -10.62
CA GLY A 154 -9.25 6.83 -10.43
C GLY A 154 -9.60 7.64 -9.19
N THR A 155 -8.69 7.69 -8.22
CA THR A 155 -8.88 8.41 -6.94
C THR A 155 -7.56 9.07 -6.53
N VAL A 156 -7.65 10.30 -6.04
CA VAL A 156 -6.53 11.02 -5.44
C VAL A 156 -6.77 11.16 -3.94
N VAL A 157 -5.77 10.85 -3.14
CA VAL A 157 -5.75 11.07 -1.68
C VAL A 157 -4.70 12.12 -1.37
N LEU A 158 -5.10 13.20 -0.73
CA LEU A 158 -4.18 14.24 -0.24
C LEU A 158 -3.95 14.05 1.25
N ALA A 159 -2.70 13.78 1.64
CA ALA A 159 -2.29 13.60 3.02
C ALA A 159 -1.69 14.89 3.59
N ALA A 160 -2.27 15.41 4.66
CA ALA A 160 -1.77 16.56 5.42
C ALA A 160 -1.30 16.14 6.81
N ALA A 161 -0.35 16.86 7.36
CA ALA A 161 0.01 16.74 8.77
C ALA A 161 -1.06 17.40 9.64
N GLY A 162 -1.24 16.94 10.89
CA GLY A 162 -2.26 17.47 11.81
C GLY A 162 -2.06 18.93 12.22
N ASP A 163 -0.85 19.44 12.09
CA ASP A 163 -0.47 20.85 12.32
C ASP A 163 -0.56 21.73 11.06
N ALA A 164 -0.95 21.16 9.91
CA ALA A 164 -1.12 21.93 8.69
C ALA A 164 -2.24 22.97 8.85
N GLU A 165 -2.10 24.10 8.15
CA GLU A 165 -3.13 25.13 8.13
C GLU A 165 -4.32 24.69 7.25
N PRO A 166 -5.54 24.51 7.79
CA PRO A 166 -6.67 23.98 7.07
C PRO A 166 -7.03 24.76 5.79
N SER A 167 -6.92 26.08 5.81
CA SER A 167 -7.21 26.92 4.65
C SER A 167 -6.25 26.67 3.49
N LEU A 168 -4.98 26.40 3.75
CA LEU A 168 -4.00 26.04 2.72
C LEU A 168 -4.31 24.67 2.12
N VAL A 169 -4.72 23.72 2.96
CA VAL A 169 -5.13 22.39 2.54
C VAL A 169 -6.31 22.47 1.58
N GLU A 170 -7.32 23.29 1.86
CA GLU A 170 -8.47 23.53 1.00
C GLU A 170 -8.08 24.15 -0.37
N VAL A 171 -7.19 25.13 -0.36
CA VAL A 171 -6.70 25.76 -1.60
C VAL A 171 -6.01 24.72 -2.49
N VAL A 172 -5.15 23.90 -1.91
CA VAL A 172 -4.46 22.84 -2.65
C VAL A 172 -5.46 21.80 -3.15
N SER A 173 -6.38 21.33 -2.31
CA SER A 173 -7.42 20.38 -2.68
C SER A 173 -8.24 20.89 -3.88
N SER A 174 -8.69 22.16 -3.82
CA SER A 174 -9.43 22.79 -4.90
C SER A 174 -8.63 22.90 -6.21
N SER A 175 -7.30 22.99 -6.12
CA SER A 175 -6.44 23.01 -7.31
C SER A 175 -6.35 21.64 -8.00
N PHE A 176 -6.34 20.57 -7.22
CA PHE A 176 -6.39 19.21 -7.76
C PHE A 176 -7.71 18.90 -8.44
N GLY A 177 -8.84 19.25 -7.85
CA GLY A 177 -10.18 19.02 -8.41
C GLY A 177 -10.41 19.69 -9.76
N ARG A 178 -9.62 20.71 -10.12
CA ARG A 178 -9.68 21.35 -11.46
C ARG A 178 -8.96 20.54 -12.55
N SER A 179 -8.04 19.67 -12.18
CA SER A 179 -7.17 18.93 -13.10
C SER A 179 -7.41 17.42 -13.10
N GLY A 180 -8.27 16.92 -12.20
CA GLY A 180 -8.50 15.49 -12.00
C GLY A 180 -9.72 15.20 -11.11
N PRO A 181 -9.84 14.00 -10.58
CA PRO A 181 -10.89 13.67 -9.63
C PRO A 181 -10.76 14.51 -8.35
N GLU A 182 -11.92 14.80 -7.72
CA GLU A 182 -11.95 15.48 -6.43
C GLU A 182 -11.17 14.66 -5.38
N PRO A 183 -10.16 15.24 -4.72
CA PRO A 183 -9.32 14.47 -3.83
C PRO A 183 -10.00 14.19 -2.49
N ILE A 184 -9.74 13.01 -1.95
CA ILE A 184 -10.08 12.64 -0.59
C ILE A 184 -9.01 13.22 0.33
N MET A 185 -9.42 14.07 1.27
CA MET A 185 -8.50 14.67 2.25
C MET A 185 -8.29 13.76 3.44
N VAL A 186 -7.04 13.56 3.81
CA VAL A 186 -6.63 12.77 4.96
C VAL A 186 -5.69 13.61 5.83
N VAL A 187 -5.96 13.69 7.12
CA VAL A 187 -5.13 14.41 8.09
C VAL A 187 -4.58 13.43 9.11
N SER A 188 -3.26 13.36 9.19
CA SER A 188 -2.56 12.46 10.11
C SER A 188 -2.16 13.19 11.39
N ARG A 189 -2.39 12.56 12.54
CA ARG A 189 -1.93 13.06 13.84
C ARG A 189 -2.46 14.44 14.20
N ALA A 190 -3.76 14.69 13.98
CA ALA A 190 -4.37 15.96 14.36
C ALA A 190 -4.35 16.11 15.89
N ALA A 191 -3.56 17.06 16.41
CA ALA A 191 -3.53 17.38 17.83
C ALA A 191 -4.80 18.12 18.26
N GLU A 192 -5.40 18.86 17.34
CA GLU A 192 -6.62 19.67 17.53
C GLU A 192 -7.66 19.26 16.47
N PRO A 193 -8.37 18.12 16.67
CA PRO A 193 -9.33 17.60 15.68
C PRO A 193 -10.46 18.61 15.34
N GLU A 194 -10.81 19.47 16.29
CA GLU A 194 -11.83 20.52 16.14
C GLU A 194 -11.52 21.53 15.04
N ARG A 195 -10.25 21.76 14.71
CA ARG A 195 -9.84 22.63 13.58
C ARG A 195 -10.32 22.08 12.22
N TRP A 196 -10.67 20.80 12.19
CA TRP A 196 -11.07 20.08 10.98
C TRP A 196 -12.55 19.70 10.97
N ALA A 197 -13.32 20.05 12.06
CA ALA A 197 -14.68 19.58 12.27
C ALA A 197 -15.67 19.95 11.16
N ASP A 198 -15.49 21.12 10.54
CA ASP A 198 -16.39 21.63 9.49
C ASP A 198 -15.89 21.28 8.06
N ARG A 199 -14.96 20.36 7.95
CA ARG A 199 -14.32 20.01 6.66
C ARG A 199 -14.55 18.56 6.29
N ALA A 200 -14.63 18.29 4.99
CA ALA A 200 -14.71 16.93 4.45
C ALA A 200 -13.33 16.26 4.47
N VAL A 201 -12.84 15.92 5.67
CA VAL A 201 -11.54 15.29 5.87
C VAL A 201 -11.69 14.02 6.70
N LEU A 202 -10.85 13.03 6.43
CA LEU A 202 -10.69 11.85 7.25
C LEU A 202 -9.51 12.05 8.20
N LEU A 203 -9.79 12.05 9.50
CA LEU A 203 -8.74 12.13 10.52
C LEU A 203 -8.16 10.74 10.78
N LEU A 204 -6.84 10.63 10.79
CA LEU A 204 -6.13 9.40 11.10
C LEU A 204 -5.47 9.47 12.48
N SER A 205 -5.76 8.47 13.29
CA SER A 205 -5.17 8.29 14.62
C SER A 205 -3.66 8.12 14.57
N ASP A 206 -2.95 8.70 15.53
CA ASP A 206 -1.50 8.47 15.68
C ASP A 206 -1.26 7.08 16.29
N SER A 207 -0.76 6.17 15.48
CA SER A 207 -0.43 4.81 15.90
C SER A 207 0.93 4.39 15.34
N ARG A 208 1.97 4.53 16.16
CA ARG A 208 3.31 4.07 15.80
C ARG A 208 3.35 2.56 15.48
N ALA A 209 2.63 1.75 16.27
CA ALA A 209 2.52 0.32 16.04
C ALA A 209 1.78 0.01 14.75
N GLY A 210 0.66 0.71 14.48
CA GLY A 210 -0.09 0.58 13.23
C GLY A 210 0.73 0.98 12.01
N ALA A 211 1.46 2.09 12.09
CA ALA A 211 2.37 2.54 11.03
C ALA A 211 3.47 1.50 10.74
N SER A 212 4.07 0.91 11.78
CA SER A 212 5.09 -0.13 11.63
C SER A 212 4.54 -1.40 10.95
N LEU A 213 3.30 -1.79 11.27
CA LEU A 213 2.63 -2.92 10.63
C LEU A 213 2.32 -2.62 9.16
N ALA A 214 1.82 -1.41 8.86
CA ALA A 214 1.55 -0.96 7.49
C ALA A 214 2.80 -0.99 6.62
N LEU A 215 3.92 -0.50 7.12
CA LEU A 215 5.22 -0.57 6.44
C LEU A 215 5.67 -2.02 6.19
N GLY A 216 5.25 -2.96 7.04
CA GLY A 216 5.45 -4.41 6.86
C GLY A 216 4.43 -5.09 5.95
N GLY A 217 3.53 -4.36 5.28
CA GLY A 217 2.50 -4.92 4.41
C GLY A 217 1.37 -5.64 5.16
N ARG A 218 1.09 -5.20 6.39
CA ARG A 218 0.01 -5.71 7.24
C ARG A 218 -1.00 -4.61 7.50
N GLU A 219 -2.25 -4.99 7.64
CA GLU A 219 -3.31 -4.07 8.04
C GLU A 219 -3.06 -3.51 9.44
N PRO A 220 -3.16 -2.19 9.63
CA PRO A 220 -3.07 -1.60 10.96
C PRO A 220 -4.24 -2.10 11.83
N PRO A 221 -4.02 -2.40 13.11
CA PRO A 221 -5.11 -2.74 14.04
C PRO A 221 -5.76 -1.50 14.63
N GLY A 222 -6.89 -1.72 15.32
CA GLY A 222 -7.54 -0.72 16.16
C GLY A 222 -8.19 0.42 15.37
N GLU A 223 -8.05 1.64 15.86
CA GLU A 223 -8.69 2.83 15.31
C GLU A 223 -8.12 3.18 13.95
N LEU A 224 -6.81 3.28 13.83
CA LEU A 224 -6.14 3.52 12.54
C LEU A 224 -6.58 2.51 11.46
N GLY A 225 -6.74 1.23 11.84
CA GLY A 225 -7.23 0.21 10.90
C GLY A 225 -8.64 0.48 10.39
N ARG A 226 -9.54 0.91 11.29
CA ARG A 226 -10.92 1.28 10.89
C ARG A 226 -10.96 2.51 9.99
N GLU A 227 -10.14 3.52 10.30
CA GLU A 227 -10.04 4.76 9.53
C GLU A 227 -9.48 4.50 8.12
N ILE A 228 -8.42 3.70 8.01
CA ILE A 228 -7.88 3.29 6.72
C ILE A 228 -8.86 2.39 5.95
N ALA A 229 -9.63 1.55 6.64
CA ALA A 229 -10.68 0.76 6.00
C ALA A 229 -11.78 1.67 5.41
N ALA A 230 -12.19 2.73 6.14
CA ALA A 230 -13.13 3.74 5.62
C ALA A 230 -12.54 4.49 4.41
N LEU A 231 -11.25 4.84 4.45
CA LEU A 231 -10.55 5.42 3.29
C LEU A 231 -10.58 4.46 2.08
N ALA A 232 -10.34 3.18 2.31
CA ALA A 232 -10.39 2.18 1.24
C ALA A 232 -11.79 2.03 0.64
N ASP A 233 -12.85 2.18 1.44
CA ASP A 233 -14.24 2.19 0.95
C ASP A 233 -14.49 3.39 0.04
N LEU A 234 -14.02 4.58 0.42
CA LEU A 234 -14.10 5.79 -0.40
C LEU A 234 -13.33 5.64 -1.72
N CYS A 235 -12.16 4.99 -1.68
CA CYS A 235 -11.35 4.75 -2.88
C CYS A 235 -11.91 3.67 -3.82
N ALA A 236 -12.79 2.80 -3.33
CA ALA A 236 -13.42 1.74 -4.11
C ALA A 236 -14.80 2.14 -4.67
N ALA A 237 -15.33 3.28 -4.25
CA ALA A 237 -16.59 3.81 -4.77
C ALA A 237 -16.41 4.18 -6.25
N PRO A 238 -17.39 3.82 -7.13
CA PRO A 238 -17.34 4.08 -8.57
C PRO A 238 -17.45 5.59 -8.89
#